data_b7b3b6812c15fc5440334710cd1d7275
#
_entry.id   b7b3b6812c15fc5440334710cd1d7275
#
_cell.length_a   1.000
_cell.length_b   1.000
_cell.length_c   1.000
_cell.angle_alpha   90.00
_cell.angle_beta   90.00
_cell.angle_gamma   90.00
#
_symmetry.space_group_name_H-M   'P 1'
#
loop_
_entity.id
_entity.type
_entity.pdbx_description
1 polymer ?
#
loop_
_entity_poly.entity_id
_entity_poly.type
_entity_poly.pdbx_seq_one_letter_code
_entity_poly.pdbx_strand_id
1 'polypeptide(L)'
;MPNIQLNTIEEALEDFKRGEFVIVVDDEDRENEGDFIIAAEKVTPEKINFMMRYGRGVLCAPITEERAAELELAMQVPTNTSVHETPFTVTVDRLGKGCTTGVSMYDRAQTILALADPETKPQDLARPGHICPLRARSRGVLQRAGHTEAAVDLARLSGLQPAAALIEIINEDGTMARLPQLMEVAKQWSIKIISIKDLIAYRLKTESIIERGEEVSMPTEWGTFRLIPFKQKSNGLEHIALFKGDITNGDDVLVRVHSSCMTGDIFGSQRCECGEQLHKAMQIIEREGRGVVVYLNQEGRGIGLMEKIKAYKLQENGLDTVDANIHLGHNADERDYGVGANILRELGISRMRLMTNNPIKRVGLEAYGLEITEIVPVEVEPNEHNARYMQTKKERMGHILHFTK
;
A
#
# COMPACT_ATOMS: atom_id res chain seq x y z
N MET A 1 23.85 14.77 -7.57
CA MET A 1 24.03 14.39 -6.16
C MET A 1 24.94 13.18 -6.10
N PRO A 2 25.82 12.98 -5.11
CA PRO A 2 26.58 11.73 -5.01
C PRO A 2 25.58 10.57 -4.91
N ASN A 3 25.89 9.49 -5.62
CA ASN A 3 25.06 8.27 -5.63
C ASN A 3 25.10 7.70 -4.19
N ILE A 4 24.08 7.96 -3.38
CA ILE A 4 23.96 7.44 -2.02
C ILE A 4 23.61 5.96 -2.16
N GLN A 5 24.54 5.08 -1.80
CA GLN A 5 24.32 3.64 -1.83
C GLN A 5 23.76 3.18 -0.48
N LEU A 6 22.54 2.68 -0.48
CA LEU A 6 21.91 2.02 0.66
C LEU A 6 22.39 0.57 0.79
N ASN A 7 22.14 -0.04 1.92
CA ASN A 7 22.41 -1.45 2.15
C ASN A 7 21.43 -2.34 1.38
N THR A 8 21.82 -3.60 1.15
CA THR A 8 20.90 -4.58 0.55
C THR A 8 19.85 -5.05 1.55
N ILE A 9 18.73 -5.54 1.04
CA ILE A 9 17.67 -6.09 1.91
C ILE A 9 18.19 -7.33 2.65
N GLU A 10 18.98 -8.18 1.98
CA GLU A 10 19.57 -9.37 2.57
C GLU A 10 20.45 -9.03 3.79
N GLU A 11 21.33 -8.01 3.67
CA GLU A 11 22.16 -7.54 4.78
C GLU A 11 21.30 -7.04 5.97
N ALA A 12 20.25 -6.31 5.67
CA ALA A 12 19.32 -5.80 6.68
C ALA A 12 18.55 -6.93 7.38
N LEU A 13 18.08 -7.94 6.63
CA LEU A 13 17.38 -9.11 7.18
C LEU A 13 18.26 -9.91 8.14
N GLU A 14 19.55 -10.09 7.81
CA GLU A 14 20.50 -10.78 8.71
C GLU A 14 20.72 -10.01 10.02
N ASP A 15 20.85 -8.68 9.98
CA ASP A 15 20.95 -7.84 11.17
C ASP A 15 19.65 -7.88 11.98
N PHE A 16 18.51 -7.75 11.33
CA PHE A 16 17.19 -7.79 11.96
C PHE A 16 16.93 -9.13 12.68
N LYS A 17 17.32 -10.24 12.06
CA LYS A 17 17.24 -11.58 12.66
C LYS A 17 18.06 -11.72 13.94
N ARG A 18 19.24 -11.08 14.00
CA ARG A 18 20.06 -11.02 15.20
C ARG A 18 19.51 -10.08 16.28
N GLY A 19 18.46 -9.30 15.93
CA GLY A 19 17.86 -8.32 16.81
C GLY A 19 18.57 -6.96 16.77
N GLU A 20 19.34 -6.67 15.74
CA GLU A 20 19.92 -5.34 15.52
C GLU A 20 18.89 -4.40 14.90
N PHE A 21 19.11 -3.09 15.03
CA PHE A 21 18.29 -2.08 14.40
C PHE A 21 18.54 -2.03 12.89
N VAL A 22 17.49 -1.65 12.16
CA VAL A 22 17.57 -1.23 10.76
C VAL A 22 16.92 0.15 10.66
N ILE A 23 17.54 1.06 9.93
CA ILE A 23 16.89 2.31 9.51
C ILE A 23 16.17 2.04 8.21
N VAL A 24 14.89 2.36 8.16
CA VAL A 24 14.08 2.25 6.95
C VAL A 24 13.67 3.65 6.53
N VAL A 25 13.88 3.98 5.24
CA VAL A 25 13.46 5.26 4.67
C VAL A 25 12.36 5.04 3.64
N ASP A 26 11.41 5.94 3.58
CA ASP A 26 10.38 5.96 2.55
C ASP A 26 10.72 6.95 1.41
N ASP A 27 9.78 7.09 0.47
CA ASP A 27 9.95 7.93 -0.71
C ASP A 27 9.90 9.42 -0.35
N GLU A 28 10.67 10.25 -1.08
CA GLU A 28 10.69 11.71 -0.93
C GLU A 28 9.32 12.35 -1.18
N ASP A 29 8.50 11.73 -2.02
CA ASP A 29 7.15 12.19 -2.36
C ASP A 29 6.06 11.69 -1.38
N ARG A 30 6.44 10.90 -0.33
CA ARG A 30 5.50 10.39 0.68
C ARG A 30 5.67 11.14 2.02
N GLU A 31 6.34 10.56 3.01
CA GLU A 31 6.65 11.21 4.30
C GLU A 31 8.07 11.81 4.27
N ASN A 32 8.94 11.20 3.45
CA ASN A 32 10.35 11.53 3.35
C ASN A 32 11.06 11.45 4.72
N GLU A 33 10.81 10.38 5.46
CA GLU A 33 11.28 10.16 6.81
C GLU A 33 12.10 8.87 6.93
N GLY A 34 12.71 8.66 8.08
CA GLY A 34 13.41 7.43 8.41
C GLY A 34 13.16 7.01 9.84
N ASP A 35 12.89 5.71 10.02
CA ASP A 35 12.58 5.12 11.31
C ASP A 35 13.66 4.14 11.76
N PHE A 36 13.98 4.13 13.05
CA PHE A 36 14.61 2.96 13.67
C PHE A 36 13.55 1.86 13.80
N ILE A 37 13.87 0.68 13.27
CA ILE A 37 12.99 -0.50 13.35
C ILE A 37 13.77 -1.67 13.94
N ILE A 38 13.10 -2.45 14.79
CA ILE A 38 13.63 -3.69 15.41
C ILE A 38 12.50 -4.70 15.58
N ALA A 39 12.81 -6.00 15.45
CA ALA A 39 11.84 -7.06 15.72
C ALA A 39 11.32 -6.99 17.16
N ALA A 40 9.99 -7.06 17.34
CA ALA A 40 9.37 -6.95 18.66
C ALA A 40 9.86 -8.01 19.67
N GLU A 41 10.08 -9.24 19.21
CA GLU A 41 10.60 -10.33 20.07
C GLU A 41 12.08 -10.18 20.49
N LYS A 42 12.79 -9.20 19.90
CA LYS A 42 14.21 -8.91 20.19
C LYS A 42 14.42 -7.63 21.00
N VAL A 43 13.34 -6.94 21.40
CA VAL A 43 13.48 -5.73 22.20
C VAL A 43 13.97 -6.02 23.61
N THR A 44 14.75 -5.10 24.15
CA THR A 44 15.14 -5.05 25.56
C THR A 44 14.93 -3.65 26.10
N PRO A 45 14.91 -3.45 27.43
CA PRO A 45 14.80 -2.10 27.99
C PRO A 45 15.88 -1.13 27.47
N GLU A 46 17.12 -1.62 27.26
CA GLU A 46 18.24 -0.83 26.75
C GLU A 46 17.99 -0.39 25.28
N LYS A 47 17.45 -1.30 24.46
CA LYS A 47 17.11 -1.01 23.07
C LYS A 47 15.96 -0.01 22.96
N ILE A 48 14.93 -0.16 23.78
CA ILE A 48 13.84 0.83 23.86
C ILE A 48 14.37 2.19 24.34
N ASN A 49 15.29 2.20 25.32
CA ASN A 49 15.92 3.44 25.74
C ASN A 49 16.75 4.09 24.63
N PHE A 50 17.44 3.28 23.81
CA PHE A 50 18.15 3.76 22.63
C PHE A 50 17.19 4.43 21.64
N MET A 51 16.10 3.76 21.28
CA MET A 51 15.07 4.29 20.37
C MET A 51 14.51 5.63 20.87
N MET A 52 14.09 5.67 22.15
CA MET A 52 13.55 6.90 22.75
C MET A 52 14.53 8.04 22.79
N ARG A 53 15.82 7.75 23.05
CA ARG A 53 16.87 8.77 23.16
C ARG A 53 17.31 9.33 21.81
N TYR A 54 17.42 8.48 20.80
CA TYR A 54 18.03 8.83 19.51
C TYR A 54 17.01 8.92 18.36
N GLY A 55 15.86 8.26 18.45
CA GLY A 55 14.74 8.45 17.53
C GLY A 55 13.97 9.73 17.84
N ARG A 56 13.45 9.85 19.08
CA ARG A 56 12.71 11.00 19.61
C ARG A 56 11.29 11.17 19.08
N GLY A 57 10.87 10.33 18.13
CA GLY A 57 9.51 10.29 17.58
C GLY A 57 8.52 9.58 18.49
N VAL A 58 7.49 9.00 17.93
CA VAL A 58 6.46 8.24 18.66
C VAL A 58 6.80 6.74 18.63
N LEU A 59 7.03 6.15 19.79
CA LEU A 59 7.31 4.72 19.88
C LEU A 59 6.03 3.93 19.56
N CYS A 60 6.04 3.26 18.42
CA CYS A 60 4.94 2.45 17.92
C CYS A 60 5.32 0.96 17.83
N ALA A 61 4.30 0.11 17.82
CA ALA A 61 4.46 -1.34 17.70
C ALA A 61 3.59 -1.88 16.53
N PRO A 62 4.12 -1.93 15.30
CA PRO A 62 3.46 -2.59 14.18
C PRO A 62 3.21 -4.07 14.44
N ILE A 63 1.96 -4.51 14.20
CA ILE A 63 1.50 -5.90 14.29
C ILE A 63 0.59 -6.21 13.09
N THR A 64 0.34 -7.48 12.85
CA THR A 64 -0.58 -7.88 11.76
C THR A 64 -2.05 -7.58 12.09
N GLU A 65 -2.91 -7.58 11.06
CA GLU A 65 -4.37 -7.43 11.25
C GLU A 65 -4.93 -8.57 12.09
N GLU A 66 -4.45 -9.80 11.87
CA GLU A 66 -4.86 -10.99 12.61
C GLU A 66 -4.48 -10.85 14.08
N ARG A 67 -3.24 -10.41 14.36
CA ARG A 67 -2.78 -10.23 15.74
C ARG A 67 -3.54 -9.12 16.45
N ALA A 68 -3.86 -8.02 15.77
CA ALA A 68 -4.69 -6.96 16.32
C ALA A 68 -6.10 -7.47 16.67
N ALA A 69 -6.69 -8.33 15.82
CA ALA A 69 -7.99 -8.96 16.07
C ALA A 69 -7.94 -9.94 17.25
N GLU A 70 -6.93 -10.81 17.34
CA GLU A 70 -6.70 -11.74 18.45
C GLU A 70 -6.60 -11.01 19.81
N LEU A 71 -5.92 -9.87 19.80
CA LEU A 71 -5.74 -9.04 20.99
C LEU A 71 -6.91 -8.06 21.23
N GLU A 72 -7.97 -8.09 20.41
CA GLU A 72 -9.15 -7.20 20.48
C GLU A 72 -8.76 -5.71 20.49
N LEU A 73 -7.79 -5.32 19.64
CA LEU A 73 -7.32 -3.95 19.50
C LEU A 73 -8.15 -3.21 18.46
N ALA A 74 -9.15 -2.48 18.90
CA ALA A 74 -9.96 -1.61 18.05
C ALA A 74 -9.10 -0.47 17.47
N MET A 75 -9.51 0.06 16.30
CA MET A 75 -8.93 1.29 15.76
C MET A 75 -9.13 2.44 16.74
N GLN A 76 -8.16 3.33 16.83
CA GLN A 76 -8.19 4.46 17.76
C GLN A 76 -9.37 5.41 17.49
N VAL A 77 -9.77 5.54 16.22
CA VAL A 77 -10.90 6.34 15.78
C VAL A 77 -11.75 5.56 14.76
N PRO A 78 -13.09 5.80 14.74
CA PRO A 78 -13.96 5.16 13.76
C PRO A 78 -13.66 5.58 12.33
N THR A 79 -13.26 6.84 12.12
CA THR A 79 -12.88 7.40 10.81
C THR A 79 -11.50 8.01 10.92
N ASN A 80 -10.55 7.46 10.15
CA ASN A 80 -9.18 7.98 10.09
C ASN A 80 -9.13 9.13 9.09
N THR A 81 -8.71 10.32 9.56
CA THR A 81 -8.56 11.54 8.75
C THR A 81 -7.11 12.00 8.64
N SER A 82 -6.14 11.19 9.09
CA SER A 82 -4.72 11.52 8.95
C SER A 82 -4.28 11.47 7.49
N VAL A 83 -3.32 12.31 7.12
CA VAL A 83 -2.87 12.49 5.73
C VAL A 83 -2.44 11.17 5.07
N HIS A 84 -1.75 10.32 5.83
CA HIS A 84 -1.23 9.02 5.35
C HIS A 84 -2.01 7.83 5.89
N GLU A 85 -3.17 8.09 6.53
CA GLU A 85 -4.07 7.06 7.09
C GLU A 85 -3.35 6.06 8.03
N THR A 86 -2.38 6.54 8.82
CA THR A 86 -1.62 5.70 9.75
C THR A 86 -2.57 4.93 10.68
N PRO A 87 -2.50 3.59 10.69
CA PRO A 87 -3.54 2.75 11.26
C PRO A 87 -3.37 2.52 12.77
N PHE A 88 -3.45 3.60 13.55
CA PHE A 88 -3.38 3.54 15.00
C PHE A 88 -4.55 2.73 15.59
N THR A 89 -4.22 1.81 16.50
CA THR A 89 -5.21 1.17 17.38
C THR A 89 -5.25 1.87 18.74
N VAL A 90 -6.13 1.43 19.63
CA VAL A 90 -6.09 1.85 21.04
C VAL A 90 -4.72 1.55 21.63
N THR A 91 -4.20 2.47 22.46
CA THR A 91 -2.91 2.30 23.13
C THR A 91 -3.00 1.25 24.23
N VAL A 92 -1.91 0.57 24.54
CA VAL A 92 -1.88 -0.53 25.50
C VAL A 92 -0.65 -0.49 26.42
N ASP A 93 -0.78 -1.15 27.56
CA ASP A 93 0.32 -1.50 28.47
C ASP A 93 0.19 -2.95 28.93
N ARG A 94 1.31 -3.65 29.12
CA ARG A 94 1.34 -5.00 29.69
C ARG A 94 0.92 -4.98 31.16
N LEU A 95 0.00 -5.88 31.53
CA LEU A 95 -0.35 -6.15 32.92
C LEU A 95 0.54 -7.28 33.49
N GLY A 96 0.96 -7.14 34.73
CA GLY A 96 1.80 -8.14 35.39
C GLY A 96 3.27 -8.14 34.91
N LYS A 97 3.97 -9.26 35.04
CA LYS A 97 5.37 -9.45 34.63
C LYS A 97 6.34 -8.38 35.19
N GLY A 98 6.03 -7.80 36.36
CA GLY A 98 6.84 -6.75 36.98
C GLY A 98 6.62 -5.35 36.40
N CYS A 99 5.68 -5.17 35.47
CA CYS A 99 5.30 -3.86 34.96
C CYS A 99 4.61 -3.02 36.02
N THR A 100 4.80 -1.70 35.95
CA THR A 100 4.26 -0.73 36.90
C THR A 100 3.27 0.22 36.22
N THR A 101 3.68 1.42 35.85
CA THR A 101 2.83 2.45 35.26
C THR A 101 2.82 2.45 33.73
N GLY A 102 3.55 1.54 33.08
CA GLY A 102 3.64 1.44 31.61
C GLY A 102 4.69 2.35 30.95
N VAL A 103 5.27 3.31 31.70
CA VAL A 103 6.09 4.37 31.13
C VAL A 103 7.57 4.01 31.05
N SER A 104 8.09 3.21 32.00
CA SER A 104 9.51 2.86 32.06
C SER A 104 9.94 2.10 30.80
N MET A 105 11.25 2.12 30.50
CA MET A 105 11.78 1.37 29.35
C MET A 105 11.56 -0.13 29.50
N TYR A 106 11.56 -0.62 30.75
CA TYR A 106 11.19 -1.99 31.07
C TYR A 106 9.73 -2.27 30.72
N ASP A 107 8.80 -1.45 31.18
CA ASP A 107 7.35 -1.63 30.97
C ASP A 107 7.04 -1.58 29.46
N ARG A 108 7.63 -0.62 28.74
CA ARG A 108 7.45 -0.49 27.28
C ARG A 108 8.00 -1.71 26.54
N ALA A 109 9.18 -2.20 26.92
CA ALA A 109 9.75 -3.41 26.34
C ALA A 109 8.86 -4.63 26.60
N GLN A 110 8.35 -4.81 27.82
CA GLN A 110 7.44 -5.91 28.16
C GLN A 110 6.11 -5.82 27.39
N THR A 111 5.61 -4.61 27.14
CA THR A 111 4.39 -4.40 26.34
C THR A 111 4.64 -4.79 24.87
N ILE A 112 5.74 -4.37 24.27
CA ILE A 112 6.08 -4.70 22.89
C ILE A 112 6.33 -6.21 22.74
N LEU A 113 7.05 -6.84 23.68
CA LEU A 113 7.22 -8.30 23.72
C LEU A 113 5.88 -9.02 23.79
N ALA A 114 4.93 -8.54 24.60
CA ALA A 114 3.61 -9.13 24.74
C ALA A 114 2.78 -9.03 23.44
N LEU A 115 2.93 -7.96 22.68
CA LEU A 115 2.25 -7.82 21.38
C LEU A 115 2.74 -8.88 20.36
N ALA A 116 4.02 -9.25 20.42
CA ALA A 116 4.60 -10.29 19.57
C ALA A 116 4.35 -11.73 20.07
N ASP A 117 4.18 -11.93 21.39
CA ASP A 117 4.03 -13.25 21.98
C ASP A 117 2.65 -13.85 21.67
N PRO A 118 2.54 -14.97 20.92
CA PRO A 118 1.26 -15.58 20.57
C PRO A 118 0.44 -16.04 21.79
N GLU A 119 1.07 -16.28 22.94
CA GLU A 119 0.40 -16.69 24.16
C GLU A 119 -0.28 -15.51 24.91
N THR A 120 0.04 -14.27 24.54
CA THR A 120 -0.59 -13.09 25.15
C THR A 120 -2.04 -12.97 24.72
N LYS A 121 -2.92 -12.76 25.70
CA LYS A 121 -4.38 -12.65 25.55
C LYS A 121 -4.85 -11.20 25.78
N PRO A 122 -6.06 -10.83 25.33
CA PRO A 122 -6.61 -9.49 25.51
C PRO A 122 -6.58 -8.98 26.96
N GLN A 123 -6.87 -9.85 27.93
CA GLN A 123 -6.88 -9.49 29.36
C GLN A 123 -5.49 -9.24 29.96
N ASP A 124 -4.43 -9.57 29.25
CA ASP A 124 -3.05 -9.30 29.66
C ASP A 124 -2.62 -7.86 29.36
N LEU A 125 -3.49 -7.09 28.70
CA LEU A 125 -3.20 -5.72 28.25
C LEU A 125 -4.21 -4.73 28.86
N ALA A 126 -3.69 -3.69 29.52
CA ALA A 126 -4.47 -2.52 29.90
C ALA A 126 -4.75 -1.63 28.68
N ARG A 127 -5.89 -0.96 28.65
CA ARG A 127 -6.35 0.00 27.64
C ARG A 127 -7.01 1.20 28.33
N PRO A 128 -6.58 2.45 28.10
CA PRO A 128 -5.42 2.85 27.28
C PRO A 128 -4.09 2.55 27.96
N GLY A 129 -2.98 2.70 27.22
CA GLY A 129 -1.62 2.56 27.71
C GLY A 129 -0.64 3.52 27.03
N HIS A 130 0.64 3.20 27.02
CA HIS A 130 1.72 4.08 26.54
C HIS A 130 2.43 3.54 25.28
N ILE A 131 2.11 2.35 24.80
CA ILE A 131 2.55 1.83 23.51
C ILE A 131 1.41 1.99 22.51
N CYS A 132 1.75 2.44 21.30
CA CYS A 132 0.84 2.66 20.18
C CYS A 132 0.94 1.49 19.19
N PRO A 133 0.07 0.46 19.25
CA PRO A 133 0.07 -0.57 18.23
C PRO A 133 -0.44 0.00 16.90
N LEU A 134 0.20 -0.43 15.79
CA LEU A 134 -0.19 -0.09 14.43
C LEU A 134 -0.62 -1.37 13.71
N ARG A 135 -1.78 -1.32 13.06
CA ARG A 135 -2.33 -2.46 12.32
C ARG A 135 -1.82 -2.47 10.88
N ALA A 136 -0.76 -3.23 10.60
CA ALA A 136 -0.21 -3.37 9.25
C ALA A 136 -1.21 -4.03 8.29
N ARG A 137 -1.21 -3.63 7.03
CA ARG A 137 -2.01 -4.27 5.99
C ARG A 137 -1.53 -5.71 5.75
N SER A 138 -2.46 -6.62 5.46
CA SER A 138 -2.20 -8.06 5.37
C SER A 138 -1.11 -8.45 4.34
N ARG A 139 -0.93 -7.66 3.27
CA ARG A 139 0.11 -7.88 2.27
C ARG A 139 1.37 -7.03 2.48
N GLY A 140 1.49 -6.37 3.62
CA GLY A 140 2.66 -5.56 3.97
C GLY A 140 2.93 -4.45 2.97
N VAL A 141 4.21 -4.19 2.65
CA VAL A 141 4.64 -3.14 1.73
C VAL A 141 4.11 -3.33 0.30
N LEU A 142 3.69 -4.54 -0.08
CA LEU A 142 3.05 -4.80 -1.38
C LEU A 142 1.59 -4.31 -1.45
N GLN A 143 1.04 -3.80 -0.37
CA GLN A 143 -0.30 -3.19 -0.32
C GLN A 143 -0.24 -1.72 0.08
N ARG A 144 0.60 -1.36 1.06
CA ARG A 144 0.85 0.00 1.50
C ARG A 144 2.34 0.20 1.75
N ALA A 145 2.95 1.11 0.96
CA ALA A 145 4.39 1.41 1.03
C ALA A 145 4.72 2.32 2.23
N GLY A 146 4.48 1.84 3.46
CA GLY A 146 4.69 2.57 4.71
C GLY A 146 5.60 1.83 5.70
N HIS A 147 6.18 2.58 6.67
CA HIS A 147 7.05 2.05 7.71
C HIS A 147 6.38 0.96 8.55
N THR A 148 5.07 1.09 8.83
CA THR A 148 4.26 0.09 9.54
C THR A 148 4.34 -1.28 8.87
N GLU A 149 4.10 -1.31 7.56
CA GLU A 149 4.13 -2.51 6.74
C GLU A 149 5.56 -3.04 6.59
N ALA A 150 6.53 -2.15 6.36
CA ALA A 150 7.94 -2.51 6.24
C ALA A 150 8.46 -3.20 7.51
N ALA A 151 8.07 -2.73 8.69
CA ALA A 151 8.46 -3.29 9.98
C ALA A 151 7.96 -4.74 10.16
N VAL A 152 6.69 -5.00 9.85
CA VAL A 152 6.10 -6.35 9.91
C VAL A 152 6.71 -7.27 8.86
N ASP A 153 6.96 -6.77 7.66
CA ASP A 153 7.59 -7.54 6.59
C ASP A 153 9.03 -7.95 6.91
N LEU A 154 9.83 -7.04 7.46
CA LEU A 154 11.19 -7.35 7.91
C LEU A 154 11.19 -8.45 8.96
N ALA A 155 10.28 -8.39 9.94
CA ALA A 155 10.14 -9.44 10.94
C ALA A 155 9.80 -10.80 10.29
N ARG A 156 8.79 -10.83 9.41
CA ARG A 156 8.35 -12.03 8.72
C ARG A 156 9.44 -12.61 7.82
N LEU A 157 10.11 -11.80 7.01
CA LEU A 157 11.18 -12.21 6.10
C LEU A 157 12.42 -12.72 6.85
N SER A 158 12.63 -12.24 8.08
CA SER A 158 13.68 -12.71 8.97
C SER A 158 13.33 -14.02 9.72
N GLY A 159 12.11 -14.55 9.54
CA GLY A 159 11.62 -15.75 10.22
C GLY A 159 11.27 -15.54 11.68
N LEU A 160 10.96 -14.30 12.07
CA LEU A 160 10.57 -13.88 13.42
C LEU A 160 9.04 -13.67 13.49
N GLN A 161 8.51 -13.48 14.72
CA GLN A 161 7.10 -13.10 14.88
C GLN A 161 6.82 -11.81 14.11
N PRO A 162 5.72 -11.73 13.33
CA PRO A 162 5.43 -10.59 12.44
C PRO A 162 4.94 -9.37 13.23
N ALA A 163 5.81 -8.87 14.08
CA ALA A 163 5.65 -7.69 14.93
C ALA A 163 7.01 -6.98 15.11
N ALA A 164 6.97 -5.67 15.24
CA ALA A 164 8.18 -4.88 15.41
C ALA A 164 7.97 -3.71 16.39
N ALA A 165 9.04 -3.03 16.77
CA ALA A 165 9.01 -1.69 17.31
C ALA A 165 9.59 -0.73 16.29
N LEU A 166 8.99 0.44 16.12
CA LEU A 166 9.50 1.52 15.30
C LEU A 166 9.38 2.88 16.00
N ILE A 167 10.24 3.80 15.59
CA ILE A 167 10.22 5.19 16.03
C ILE A 167 10.87 6.07 14.98
N GLU A 168 10.27 7.20 14.67
CA GLU A 168 10.79 8.17 13.72
C GLU A 168 12.08 8.83 14.25
N ILE A 169 12.99 9.19 13.34
CA ILE A 169 14.26 9.84 13.68
C ILE A 169 14.15 11.34 13.48
N ILE A 170 14.28 12.06 14.58
CA ILE A 170 14.17 13.53 14.65
C ILE A 170 15.55 14.11 14.97
N ASN A 171 15.96 15.14 14.24
CA ASN A 171 17.19 15.90 14.45
C ASN A 171 17.21 16.59 15.84
N GLU A 172 18.38 17.04 16.29
CA GLU A 172 18.52 17.74 17.58
C GLU A 172 17.76 19.05 17.65
N ASP A 173 17.56 19.71 16.52
CA ASP A 173 16.79 20.94 16.37
C ASP A 173 15.27 20.73 16.32
N GLY A 174 14.80 19.46 16.37
CA GLY A 174 13.39 19.10 16.32
C GLY A 174 12.82 18.93 14.91
N THR A 175 13.60 19.10 13.86
CA THR A 175 13.18 18.81 12.48
C THR A 175 13.30 17.31 12.16
N MET A 176 12.52 16.82 11.20
CA MET A 176 12.65 15.43 10.76
C MET A 176 14.00 15.18 10.07
N ALA A 177 14.68 14.11 10.45
CA ALA A 177 15.91 13.69 9.77
C ALA A 177 15.57 13.19 8.37
N ARG A 178 16.30 13.68 7.37
CA ARG A 178 16.19 13.28 5.97
C ARG A 178 17.37 12.38 5.59
N LEU A 179 17.34 11.79 4.40
CA LEU A 179 18.33 10.80 3.97
C LEU A 179 19.80 11.20 4.27
N PRO A 180 20.27 12.44 4.03
CA PRO A 180 21.65 12.82 4.37
C PRO A 180 21.98 12.68 5.87
N GLN A 181 21.08 13.15 6.75
CA GLN A 181 21.28 13.04 8.22
C GLN A 181 21.12 11.57 8.67
N LEU A 182 20.19 10.82 8.08
CA LEU A 182 19.98 9.40 8.37
C LEU A 182 21.22 8.55 8.03
N MET A 183 21.94 8.88 6.96
CA MET A 183 23.21 8.25 6.60
C MET A 183 24.30 8.49 7.67
N GLU A 184 24.35 9.69 8.26
CA GLU A 184 25.29 9.99 9.36
C GLU A 184 24.91 9.19 10.62
N VAL A 185 23.62 9.11 10.95
CA VAL A 185 23.11 8.30 12.06
C VAL A 185 23.45 6.82 11.84
N ALA A 186 23.19 6.30 10.65
CA ALA A 186 23.51 4.92 10.27
C ALA A 186 24.99 4.60 10.45
N LYS A 187 25.88 5.51 10.00
CA LYS A 187 27.32 5.39 10.14
C LYS A 187 27.76 5.47 11.61
N GLN A 188 27.22 6.43 12.37
CA GLN A 188 27.58 6.64 13.78
C GLN A 188 27.32 5.38 14.62
N TRP A 189 26.23 4.70 14.38
CA TRP A 189 25.77 3.55 15.15
C TRP A 189 26.01 2.19 14.46
N SER A 190 26.64 2.21 13.26
CA SER A 190 26.85 1.01 12.45
C SER A 190 25.55 0.25 12.14
N ILE A 191 24.45 1.00 11.92
CA ILE A 191 23.11 0.47 11.61
C ILE A 191 22.94 0.43 10.10
N LYS A 192 22.37 -0.66 9.58
CA LYS A 192 22.01 -0.76 8.15
C LYS A 192 20.84 0.17 7.82
N ILE A 193 20.90 0.77 6.63
CA ILE A 193 19.86 1.64 6.12
C ILE A 193 19.35 1.13 4.76
N ILE A 194 18.05 0.95 4.63
CA ILE A 194 17.37 0.46 3.44
C ILE A 194 16.17 1.35 3.09
N SER A 195 15.67 1.23 1.84
CA SER A 195 14.44 1.90 1.44
C SER A 195 13.25 0.94 1.37
N ILE A 196 12.03 1.46 1.59
CA ILE A 196 10.79 0.72 1.36
C ILE A 196 10.69 0.31 -0.11
N LYS A 197 11.17 1.14 -1.03
CA LYS A 197 11.22 0.84 -2.47
C LYS A 197 12.05 -0.42 -2.76
N ASP A 198 13.23 -0.55 -2.15
CA ASP A 198 14.07 -1.73 -2.32
C ASP A 198 13.46 -2.97 -1.67
N LEU A 199 12.78 -2.81 -0.51
CA LEU A 199 12.06 -3.90 0.13
C LEU A 199 10.88 -4.39 -0.74
N ILE A 200 10.14 -3.50 -1.39
CA ILE A 200 9.11 -3.85 -2.37
C ILE A 200 9.72 -4.61 -3.53
N ALA A 201 10.80 -4.10 -4.12
CA ALA A 201 11.49 -4.75 -5.24
C ALA A 201 11.99 -6.16 -4.86
N TYR A 202 12.56 -6.31 -3.65
CA TYR A 202 12.99 -7.58 -3.10
C TYR A 202 11.83 -8.57 -2.98
N ARG A 203 10.71 -8.16 -2.36
CA ARG A 203 9.53 -9.01 -2.20
C ARG A 203 8.89 -9.39 -3.54
N LEU A 204 8.82 -8.45 -4.48
CA LEU A 204 8.34 -8.73 -5.83
C LEU A 204 9.23 -9.71 -6.60
N LYS A 205 10.53 -9.75 -6.29
CA LYS A 205 11.48 -10.69 -6.90
C LYS A 205 11.42 -12.07 -6.25
N THR A 206 11.24 -12.13 -4.93
CA THR A 206 11.32 -13.36 -4.14
C THR A 206 9.96 -14.01 -3.85
N GLU A 207 8.88 -13.23 -3.87
CA GLU A 207 7.52 -13.68 -3.59
C GLU A 207 6.63 -13.51 -4.83
N SER A 208 6.09 -14.59 -5.34
CA SER A 208 4.99 -14.52 -6.32
C SER A 208 3.65 -14.48 -5.57
N ILE A 209 3.01 -13.30 -5.54
CA ILE A 209 1.69 -13.09 -4.90
C ILE A 209 0.53 -13.50 -5.81
N ILE A 210 0.81 -13.83 -7.05
CA ILE A 210 -0.14 -14.25 -8.06
C ILE A 210 0.24 -15.62 -8.63
N GLU A 211 -0.75 -16.33 -9.12
CA GLU A 211 -0.62 -17.53 -9.90
C GLU A 211 -1.05 -17.21 -11.33
N ARG A 212 -0.19 -17.48 -12.30
CA ARG A 212 -0.45 -17.26 -13.72
C ARG A 212 -1.20 -18.46 -14.30
N GLY A 213 -2.31 -18.21 -15.01
CA GLY A 213 -3.05 -19.23 -15.75
C GLY A 213 -2.58 -19.39 -17.20
N GLU A 214 -3.35 -20.15 -17.96
CA GLU A 214 -3.07 -20.44 -19.37
C GLU A 214 -3.34 -19.22 -20.26
N GLU A 215 -2.54 -19.08 -21.31
CA GLU A 215 -2.72 -18.05 -22.33
C GLU A 215 -3.63 -18.56 -23.43
N VAL A 216 -4.63 -17.72 -23.81
CA VAL A 216 -5.55 -18.02 -24.91
C VAL A 216 -5.72 -16.84 -25.84
N SER A 217 -6.13 -17.13 -27.08
CA SER A 217 -6.56 -16.09 -28.03
C SER A 217 -8.00 -15.67 -27.70
N MET A 218 -8.24 -14.36 -27.63
CA MET A 218 -9.53 -13.75 -27.31
C MET A 218 -9.95 -12.80 -28.42
N PRO A 219 -10.73 -13.25 -29.41
CA PRO A 219 -11.38 -12.34 -30.37
C PRO A 219 -12.47 -11.53 -29.68
N THR A 220 -12.46 -10.23 -29.88
CA THR A 220 -13.42 -9.28 -29.33
C THR A 220 -13.93 -8.34 -30.42
N GLU A 221 -14.98 -7.57 -30.14
CA GLU A 221 -15.48 -6.53 -31.01
C GLU A 221 -14.43 -5.44 -31.31
N TRP A 222 -13.46 -5.23 -30.40
CA TRP A 222 -12.42 -4.21 -30.50
C TRP A 222 -11.08 -4.74 -31.03
N GLY A 223 -11.02 -6.01 -31.44
CA GLY A 223 -9.81 -6.66 -31.98
C GLY A 223 -9.55 -8.03 -31.36
N THR A 224 -8.52 -8.70 -31.87
CA THR A 224 -8.06 -9.98 -31.32
C THR A 224 -6.89 -9.75 -30.38
N PHE A 225 -7.07 -10.14 -29.11
CA PHE A 225 -6.08 -10.05 -28.05
C PHE A 225 -5.63 -11.43 -27.61
N ARG A 226 -4.53 -11.50 -26.85
CA ARG A 226 -4.17 -12.64 -26.02
C ARG A 226 -4.69 -12.36 -24.61
N LEU A 227 -5.17 -13.38 -23.91
CA LEU A 227 -5.70 -13.29 -22.55
C LEU A 227 -4.94 -14.25 -21.65
N ILE A 228 -4.51 -13.74 -20.48
CA ILE A 228 -3.97 -14.56 -19.39
C ILE A 228 -4.74 -14.21 -18.11
N PRO A 229 -5.37 -15.20 -17.42
CA PRO A 229 -5.91 -15.00 -16.09
C PRO A 229 -4.79 -15.08 -15.05
N PHE A 230 -4.96 -14.34 -13.96
CA PHE A 230 -4.07 -14.35 -12.80
C PHE A 230 -4.90 -14.50 -11.53
N LYS A 231 -4.53 -15.45 -10.67
CA LYS A 231 -5.18 -15.65 -9.38
C LYS A 231 -4.33 -15.06 -8.27
N GLN A 232 -4.92 -14.19 -7.46
CA GLN A 232 -4.28 -13.63 -6.28
C GLN A 232 -4.24 -14.67 -5.15
N LYS A 233 -3.06 -15.06 -4.68
CA LYS A 233 -2.88 -16.15 -3.70
C LYS A 233 -3.49 -15.86 -2.33
N SER A 234 -3.57 -14.59 -1.92
CA SER A 234 -4.01 -14.18 -0.58
C SER A 234 -5.53 -14.26 -0.36
N ASN A 235 -6.33 -14.06 -1.42
CA ASN A 235 -7.80 -13.99 -1.33
C ASN A 235 -8.55 -14.76 -2.42
N GLY A 236 -7.80 -15.39 -3.34
CA GLY A 236 -8.36 -16.18 -4.43
C GLY A 236 -9.02 -15.38 -5.55
N LEU A 237 -8.96 -14.04 -5.53
CA LEU A 237 -9.52 -13.21 -6.58
C LEU A 237 -8.79 -13.44 -7.91
N GLU A 238 -9.56 -13.46 -8.99
CA GLU A 238 -9.05 -13.64 -10.34
C GLU A 238 -9.04 -12.31 -11.09
N HIS A 239 -7.93 -12.04 -11.76
CA HIS A 239 -7.66 -10.85 -12.56
C HIS A 239 -7.30 -11.29 -13.97
N ILE A 240 -7.35 -10.38 -14.93
CA ILE A 240 -7.11 -10.70 -16.34
C ILE A 240 -6.12 -9.69 -16.94
N ALA A 241 -5.17 -10.18 -17.72
CA ALA A 241 -4.41 -9.37 -18.66
C ALA A 241 -4.87 -9.68 -20.08
N LEU A 242 -5.32 -8.65 -20.80
CA LEU A 242 -5.57 -8.68 -22.25
C LEU A 242 -4.42 -7.92 -22.92
N PHE A 243 -3.73 -8.53 -23.88
CA PHE A 243 -2.60 -7.88 -24.51
C PHE A 243 -2.46 -8.21 -25.99
N LYS A 244 -1.77 -7.33 -26.72
CA LYS A 244 -1.49 -7.43 -28.12
C LYS A 244 -0.02 -7.11 -28.42
N GLY A 245 0.53 -7.73 -29.46
CA GLY A 245 1.93 -7.54 -29.88
C GLY A 245 2.95 -8.18 -28.94
N ASP A 246 4.22 -7.88 -29.18
CA ASP A 246 5.31 -8.26 -28.27
C ASP A 246 5.46 -7.20 -27.18
N ILE A 247 5.24 -7.58 -25.94
CA ILE A 247 5.26 -6.72 -24.75
C ILE A 247 6.53 -6.89 -23.93
N THR A 248 7.47 -7.76 -24.33
CA THR A 248 8.64 -8.16 -23.54
C THR A 248 9.97 -7.56 -24.02
N ASN A 249 9.98 -6.82 -25.11
CA ASN A 249 11.20 -6.33 -25.78
C ASN A 249 11.89 -5.11 -25.11
N GLY A 250 11.47 -4.72 -23.89
CA GLY A 250 12.10 -3.65 -23.12
C GLY A 250 11.71 -2.22 -23.51
N ASP A 251 10.92 -2.02 -24.57
CA ASP A 251 10.40 -0.70 -24.95
C ASP A 251 9.19 -0.30 -24.08
N ASP A 252 8.84 0.98 -24.10
CA ASP A 252 7.68 1.51 -23.38
C ASP A 252 6.39 0.91 -23.93
N VAL A 253 5.71 0.10 -23.11
CA VAL A 253 4.46 -0.57 -23.46
C VAL A 253 3.28 0.31 -23.09
N LEU A 254 2.27 0.41 -23.97
CA LEU A 254 1.03 1.08 -23.65
C LEU A 254 0.19 0.23 -22.67
N VAL A 255 -0.11 0.75 -21.48
CA VAL A 255 -0.74 -0.01 -20.40
C VAL A 255 -1.99 0.70 -19.88
N ARG A 256 -3.08 -0.05 -19.73
CA ARG A 256 -4.27 0.35 -18.97
C ARG A 256 -4.43 -0.57 -17.76
N VAL A 257 -4.37 -0.04 -16.55
CA VAL A 257 -4.81 -0.74 -15.35
C VAL A 257 -6.25 -0.33 -15.07
N HIS A 258 -7.19 -1.25 -15.27
CA HIS A 258 -8.63 -1.05 -15.14
C HIS A 258 -9.17 -1.82 -13.94
N SER A 259 -9.80 -1.14 -12.99
CA SER A 259 -10.53 -1.79 -11.89
C SER A 259 -11.95 -2.09 -12.34
N SER A 260 -12.42 -3.30 -12.12
CA SER A 260 -13.74 -3.76 -12.52
C SER A 260 -14.86 -2.82 -12.08
N CYS A 261 -15.83 -2.67 -12.95
CA CYS A 261 -17.05 -1.93 -12.71
C CYS A 261 -18.20 -2.68 -13.39
N MET A 262 -18.76 -3.69 -12.74
CA MET A 262 -19.79 -4.57 -13.31
C MET A 262 -20.92 -3.77 -13.95
N THR A 263 -21.38 -2.71 -13.30
CA THR A 263 -22.47 -1.87 -13.81
C THR A 263 -22.09 -1.13 -15.10
N GLY A 264 -20.86 -0.60 -15.20
CA GLY A 264 -20.36 0.12 -16.37
C GLY A 264 -19.86 -0.81 -17.46
N ASP A 265 -19.00 -1.78 -17.10
CA ASP A 265 -18.29 -2.61 -18.05
C ASP A 265 -19.20 -3.67 -18.72
N ILE A 266 -20.19 -4.21 -17.98
CA ILE A 266 -21.08 -5.29 -18.46
C ILE A 266 -22.47 -4.74 -18.86
N PHE A 267 -23.05 -3.90 -17.99
CA PHE A 267 -24.44 -3.46 -18.18
C PHE A 267 -24.55 -2.08 -18.86
N GLY A 268 -23.41 -1.45 -19.22
CA GLY A 268 -23.41 -0.16 -19.91
C GLY A 268 -24.05 0.97 -19.09
N SER A 269 -23.89 0.95 -17.77
CA SER A 269 -24.42 2.00 -16.90
C SER A 269 -23.86 3.37 -17.29
N GLN A 270 -24.74 4.33 -17.49
CA GLN A 270 -24.37 5.71 -17.80
C GLN A 270 -24.02 6.55 -16.56
N ARG A 271 -24.06 5.98 -15.34
CA ARG A 271 -23.63 6.66 -14.10
C ARG A 271 -22.12 6.87 -13.98
N CYS A 272 -21.33 6.19 -14.82
CA CYS A 272 -19.88 6.32 -14.87
C CYS A 272 -19.39 6.13 -16.31
N GLU A 273 -18.12 6.40 -16.52
CA GLU A 273 -17.44 6.26 -17.81
C GLU A 273 -16.59 4.97 -17.93
N CYS A 274 -16.72 4.02 -16.97
CA CYS A 274 -15.82 2.87 -16.87
C CYS A 274 -15.81 2.00 -18.12
N GLY A 275 -16.97 1.54 -18.59
CA GLY A 275 -17.09 0.71 -19.79
C GLY A 275 -16.53 1.40 -21.05
N GLU A 276 -16.88 2.67 -21.25
CA GLU A 276 -16.37 3.45 -22.39
C GLU A 276 -14.84 3.61 -22.34
N GLN A 277 -14.26 3.85 -21.14
CA GLN A 277 -12.81 3.91 -20.96
C GLN A 277 -12.13 2.57 -21.25
N LEU A 278 -12.74 1.44 -20.85
CA LEU A 278 -12.24 0.12 -21.15
C LEU A 278 -12.20 -0.13 -22.66
N HIS A 279 -13.31 0.09 -23.34
CA HIS A 279 -13.43 -0.11 -24.78
C HIS A 279 -12.49 0.83 -25.56
N LYS A 280 -12.39 2.10 -25.15
CA LYS A 280 -11.47 3.07 -25.77
C LYS A 280 -9.99 2.65 -25.58
N ALA A 281 -9.62 2.13 -24.41
CA ALA A 281 -8.27 1.63 -24.18
C ALA A 281 -7.97 0.43 -25.10
N MET A 282 -8.89 -0.52 -25.24
CA MET A 282 -8.73 -1.66 -26.15
C MET A 282 -8.60 -1.21 -27.61
N GLN A 283 -9.41 -0.24 -28.07
CA GLN A 283 -9.32 0.32 -29.41
C GLN A 283 -7.99 1.06 -29.67
N ILE A 284 -7.44 1.75 -28.66
CA ILE A 284 -6.13 2.43 -28.79
C ILE A 284 -5.04 1.37 -28.95
N ILE A 285 -5.05 0.31 -28.10
CA ILE A 285 -4.08 -0.79 -28.20
C ILE A 285 -4.21 -1.52 -29.54
N GLU A 286 -5.42 -1.76 -30.02
CA GLU A 286 -5.63 -2.40 -31.33
C GLU A 286 -5.01 -1.57 -32.45
N ARG A 287 -5.19 -0.26 -32.46
CA ARG A 287 -4.64 0.66 -33.47
C ARG A 287 -3.11 0.76 -33.37
N GLU A 288 -2.54 0.77 -32.16
CA GLU A 288 -1.10 0.79 -31.94
C GLU A 288 -0.44 -0.58 -32.27
N GLY A 289 -1.24 -1.66 -32.24
CA GLY A 289 -0.77 -3.03 -32.45
C GLY A 289 -0.01 -3.64 -31.30
N ARG A 290 0.19 -2.90 -30.19
CA ARG A 290 0.94 -3.30 -29.01
C ARG A 290 0.43 -2.63 -27.75
N GLY A 291 0.21 -3.41 -26.70
CA GLY A 291 -0.20 -2.88 -25.39
C GLY A 291 -0.92 -3.91 -24.52
N VAL A 292 -1.25 -3.49 -23.30
CA VAL A 292 -1.86 -4.35 -22.27
C VAL A 292 -3.00 -3.62 -21.57
N VAL A 293 -4.12 -4.33 -21.36
CA VAL A 293 -5.13 -3.98 -20.37
C VAL A 293 -5.03 -4.97 -19.22
N VAL A 294 -4.68 -4.51 -18.02
CA VAL A 294 -4.80 -5.28 -16.77
C VAL A 294 -6.14 -4.98 -16.16
N TYR A 295 -7.04 -5.96 -16.18
CA TYR A 295 -8.38 -5.86 -15.60
C TYR A 295 -8.38 -6.46 -14.20
N LEU A 296 -8.49 -5.61 -13.19
CA LEU A 296 -8.44 -5.98 -11.77
C LEU A 296 -9.86 -6.16 -11.22
N ASN A 297 -10.11 -7.30 -10.61
CA ASN A 297 -11.37 -7.57 -9.91
C ASN A 297 -11.38 -6.82 -8.56
N GLN A 298 -11.63 -5.50 -8.63
CA GLN A 298 -11.66 -4.57 -7.50
C GLN A 298 -12.84 -3.62 -7.64
N GLU A 299 -14.05 -4.20 -7.59
CA GLU A 299 -15.32 -3.48 -7.75
C GLU A 299 -15.48 -2.35 -6.73
N GLY A 300 -16.08 -1.24 -7.19
CA GLY A 300 -16.37 -0.10 -6.32
C GLY A 300 -15.12 0.57 -5.73
N ARG A 301 -13.96 0.51 -6.39
CA ARG A 301 -12.65 0.95 -5.87
C ARG A 301 -12.17 0.14 -4.66
N GLY A 302 -12.50 -1.15 -4.62
CA GLY A 302 -12.10 -2.06 -3.55
C GLY A 302 -13.17 -2.36 -2.51
N ILE A 303 -14.24 -1.54 -2.42
CA ILE A 303 -15.31 -1.73 -1.42
C ILE A 303 -16.33 -2.82 -1.79
N GLY A 304 -16.30 -3.31 -3.03
CA GLY A 304 -17.21 -4.35 -3.52
C GLY A 304 -18.53 -3.81 -4.05
N LEU A 305 -19.29 -4.68 -4.73
CA LEU A 305 -20.53 -4.32 -5.40
C LEU A 305 -21.64 -3.88 -4.43
N MET A 306 -21.79 -4.58 -3.30
CA MET A 306 -22.85 -4.28 -2.35
C MET A 306 -22.71 -2.87 -1.76
N GLU A 307 -21.51 -2.51 -1.31
CA GLU A 307 -21.24 -1.19 -0.74
C GLU A 307 -21.33 -0.09 -1.82
N LYS A 308 -20.88 -0.39 -3.04
CA LYS A 308 -21.07 0.53 -4.18
C LYS A 308 -22.54 0.83 -4.45
N ILE A 309 -23.44 -0.16 -4.38
CA ILE A 309 -24.88 0.08 -4.60
C ILE A 309 -25.47 0.89 -3.44
N LYS A 310 -25.03 0.67 -2.19
CA LYS A 310 -25.41 1.54 -1.06
C LYS A 310 -24.94 2.98 -1.28
N ALA A 311 -23.68 3.17 -1.77
CA ALA A 311 -23.19 4.49 -2.13
C ALA A 311 -24.03 5.16 -3.22
N TYR A 312 -24.47 4.42 -4.25
CA TYR A 312 -25.40 4.92 -5.27
C TYR A 312 -26.70 5.41 -4.65
N LYS A 313 -27.25 4.69 -3.64
CA LYS A 313 -28.48 5.12 -2.96
C LYS A 313 -28.27 6.41 -2.18
N LEU A 314 -27.12 6.59 -1.54
CA LEU A 314 -26.77 7.83 -0.86
C LEU A 314 -26.58 9.00 -1.85
N GLN A 315 -26.00 8.73 -3.02
CA GLN A 315 -25.88 9.72 -4.08
C GLN A 315 -27.24 10.18 -4.65
N GLU A 316 -28.21 9.27 -4.78
CA GLU A 316 -29.61 9.63 -5.14
C GLU A 316 -30.24 10.57 -4.10
N ASN A 317 -29.80 10.49 -2.85
CA ASN A 317 -30.23 11.36 -1.76
C ASN A 317 -29.40 12.66 -1.63
N GLY A 318 -28.50 12.95 -2.61
CA GLY A 318 -27.79 14.22 -2.72
C GLY A 318 -26.32 14.23 -2.29
N LEU A 319 -25.79 13.15 -1.67
CA LEU A 319 -24.36 13.07 -1.38
C LEU A 319 -23.53 12.97 -2.66
N ASP A 320 -22.28 13.40 -2.62
CA ASP A 320 -21.33 13.07 -3.69
C ASP A 320 -20.66 11.71 -3.44
N THR A 321 -19.83 11.28 -4.39
CA THR A 321 -19.19 9.95 -4.34
C THR A 321 -18.23 9.79 -3.15
N VAL A 322 -17.51 10.84 -2.79
CA VAL A 322 -16.54 10.82 -1.68
C VAL A 322 -17.28 10.75 -0.35
N ASP A 323 -18.25 11.66 -0.17
CA ASP A 323 -19.05 11.71 1.06
C ASP A 323 -19.90 10.45 1.26
N ALA A 324 -20.40 9.85 0.17
CA ALA A 324 -21.14 8.58 0.25
C ALA A 324 -20.24 7.43 0.75
N ASN A 325 -18.98 7.33 0.28
CA ASN A 325 -18.05 6.31 0.76
C ASN A 325 -17.67 6.54 2.23
N ILE A 326 -17.35 7.78 2.61
CA ILE A 326 -17.04 8.13 4.01
C ILE A 326 -18.22 7.81 4.93
N HIS A 327 -19.44 8.12 4.50
CA HIS A 327 -20.66 7.81 5.29
C HIS A 327 -20.83 6.30 5.54
N LEU A 328 -20.36 5.46 4.61
CA LEU A 328 -20.37 4.00 4.74
C LEU A 328 -19.15 3.45 5.52
N GLY A 329 -18.23 4.31 5.99
CA GLY A 329 -17.04 3.91 6.73
C GLY A 329 -15.87 3.46 5.84
N HIS A 330 -15.90 3.80 4.55
CA HIS A 330 -14.85 3.48 3.59
C HIS A 330 -14.01 4.71 3.24
N ASN A 331 -12.75 4.46 2.87
CA ASN A 331 -11.90 5.49 2.27
C ASN A 331 -12.38 5.84 0.85
N ALA A 332 -11.93 6.99 0.35
CA ALA A 332 -12.23 7.41 -1.03
C ALA A 332 -11.70 6.44 -2.10
N ASP A 333 -10.60 5.74 -1.80
CA ASP A 333 -9.96 4.75 -2.67
C ASP A 333 -9.30 3.63 -1.85
N GLU A 334 -9.81 2.41 -1.94
CA GLU A 334 -9.29 1.21 -1.27
C GLU A 334 -8.65 0.21 -2.26
N ARG A 335 -8.31 0.67 -3.47
CA ARG A 335 -7.69 -0.20 -4.49
C ARG A 335 -6.30 -0.64 -4.09
N ASP A 336 -6.02 -1.91 -4.37
CA ASP A 336 -4.69 -2.51 -4.26
C ASP A 336 -3.95 -2.40 -5.61
N TYR A 337 -3.02 -1.47 -5.69
CA TYR A 337 -2.19 -1.28 -6.89
C TYR A 337 -1.07 -2.32 -7.01
N GLY A 338 -0.71 -2.98 -5.92
CA GLY A 338 0.35 -3.98 -5.88
C GLY A 338 0.05 -5.21 -6.73
N VAL A 339 -1.22 -5.64 -6.81
CA VAL A 339 -1.63 -6.76 -7.69
C VAL A 339 -1.40 -6.40 -9.15
N GLY A 340 -1.82 -5.19 -9.56
CA GLY A 340 -1.59 -4.71 -10.93
C GLY A 340 -0.11 -4.62 -11.28
N ALA A 341 0.70 -4.12 -10.36
CA ALA A 341 2.16 -4.05 -10.53
C ALA A 341 2.79 -5.44 -10.66
N ASN A 342 2.36 -6.42 -9.84
CA ASN A 342 2.83 -7.81 -9.95
C ASN A 342 2.47 -8.45 -11.29
N ILE A 343 1.23 -8.26 -11.78
CA ILE A 343 0.80 -8.77 -13.08
C ILE A 343 1.67 -8.18 -14.20
N LEU A 344 1.91 -6.86 -14.18
CA LEU A 344 2.75 -6.20 -15.18
C LEU A 344 4.19 -6.72 -15.17
N ARG A 345 4.79 -6.93 -13.99
CA ARG A 345 6.14 -7.50 -13.86
C ARG A 345 6.19 -8.96 -14.31
N GLU A 346 5.18 -9.76 -13.99
CA GLU A 346 5.08 -11.16 -14.46
C GLU A 346 4.97 -11.23 -15.98
N LEU A 347 4.39 -10.22 -16.62
CA LEU A 347 4.36 -10.05 -18.08
C LEU A 347 5.67 -9.49 -18.64
N GLY A 348 6.68 -9.21 -17.80
CA GLY A 348 7.99 -8.66 -18.21
C GLY A 348 7.98 -7.14 -18.44
N ILE A 349 6.96 -6.41 -18.00
CA ILE A 349 6.81 -4.97 -18.20
C ILE A 349 7.35 -4.24 -16.96
N SER A 350 8.39 -3.43 -17.14
CA SER A 350 8.97 -2.56 -16.12
C SER A 350 8.86 -1.07 -16.48
N ARG A 351 8.74 -0.76 -17.79
CA ARG A 351 8.59 0.60 -18.33
C ARG A 351 7.31 0.67 -19.14
N MET A 352 6.55 1.78 -19.01
CA MET A 352 5.24 1.88 -19.66
C MET A 352 4.80 3.30 -19.94
N ARG A 353 3.93 3.43 -20.94
CA ARG A 353 3.05 4.56 -21.19
C ARG A 353 1.68 4.24 -20.57
N LEU A 354 1.33 4.94 -19.49
CA LEU A 354 0.13 4.60 -18.69
C LEU A 354 -1.11 5.34 -19.18
N MET A 355 -2.12 4.62 -19.63
CA MET A 355 -3.45 5.16 -19.97
C MET A 355 -4.25 5.44 -18.69
N THR A 356 -4.26 6.70 -18.25
CA THR A 356 -5.01 7.12 -17.05
C THR A 356 -5.31 8.62 -17.07
N ASN A 357 -6.39 9.02 -16.41
CA ASN A 357 -6.69 10.42 -16.06
C ASN A 357 -6.51 10.66 -14.55
N ASN A 358 -6.09 9.64 -13.79
CA ASN A 358 -5.93 9.70 -12.33
C ASN A 358 -4.45 9.73 -11.94
N PRO A 359 -3.91 10.85 -11.41
CA PRO A 359 -2.52 10.95 -10.98
C PRO A 359 -2.14 9.96 -9.87
N ILE A 360 -3.06 9.63 -8.97
CA ILE A 360 -2.83 8.68 -7.86
C ILE A 360 -2.44 7.29 -8.40
N LYS A 361 -2.99 6.87 -9.55
CA LYS A 361 -2.60 5.60 -10.16
C LYS A 361 -1.13 5.57 -10.59
N ARG A 362 -0.60 6.70 -11.04
CA ARG A 362 0.81 6.84 -11.38
C ARG A 362 1.67 6.60 -10.15
N VAL A 363 1.46 7.38 -9.10
CA VAL A 363 2.22 7.26 -7.83
C VAL A 363 2.10 5.84 -7.25
N GLY A 364 0.88 5.27 -7.29
CA GLY A 364 0.64 3.91 -6.81
C GLY A 364 1.45 2.84 -7.54
N LEU A 365 1.67 2.95 -8.84
CA LEU A 365 2.44 1.98 -9.63
C LEU A 365 3.96 2.24 -9.53
N GLU A 366 4.39 3.50 -9.53
CA GLU A 366 5.79 3.90 -9.36
C GLU A 366 6.35 3.42 -8.00
N ALA A 367 5.53 3.44 -6.95
CA ALA A 367 5.90 2.91 -5.63
C ALA A 367 6.29 1.41 -5.66
N TYR A 368 5.82 0.66 -6.66
CA TYR A 368 6.19 -0.75 -6.88
C TYR A 368 7.33 -0.94 -7.89
N GLY A 369 8.10 0.11 -8.18
CA GLY A 369 9.29 0.06 -9.02
C GLY A 369 9.01 -0.06 -10.51
N LEU A 370 7.81 0.34 -10.97
CA LEU A 370 7.47 0.48 -12.37
C LEU A 370 7.80 1.91 -12.84
N GLU A 371 8.42 2.04 -14.01
CA GLU A 371 8.74 3.34 -14.61
C GLU A 371 7.61 3.78 -15.54
N ILE A 372 7.00 4.93 -15.27
CA ILE A 372 5.98 5.52 -16.13
C ILE A 372 6.59 6.67 -16.91
N THR A 373 6.81 6.43 -18.20
CA THR A 373 7.48 7.35 -19.11
C THR A 373 6.53 8.40 -19.70
N GLU A 374 5.25 8.06 -19.82
CA GLU A 374 4.22 8.95 -20.37
C GLU A 374 2.85 8.65 -19.76
N ILE A 375 2.04 9.68 -19.56
CA ILE A 375 0.61 9.56 -19.25
C ILE A 375 -0.19 9.78 -20.54
N VAL A 376 -0.95 8.75 -20.93
CA VAL A 376 -1.83 8.79 -22.09
C VAL A 376 -3.27 8.99 -21.60
N PRO A 377 -3.94 10.11 -21.97
CA PRO A 377 -5.30 10.37 -21.54
C PRO A 377 -6.29 9.35 -22.13
N VAL A 378 -7.26 8.90 -21.32
CA VAL A 378 -8.41 8.11 -21.75
C VAL A 378 -9.67 8.85 -21.31
N GLU A 379 -9.89 10.01 -21.93
CA GLU A 379 -11.05 10.85 -21.64
C GLU A 379 -12.25 10.41 -22.44
N VAL A 380 -13.41 10.49 -21.83
CA VAL A 380 -14.71 10.23 -22.40
C VAL A 380 -15.58 11.46 -22.11
N GLU A 381 -16.39 11.88 -23.06
CA GLU A 381 -17.27 13.03 -22.87
C GLU A 381 -18.32 12.72 -21.80
N PRO A 382 -18.59 13.66 -20.89
CA PRO A 382 -19.67 13.50 -19.91
C PRO A 382 -21.04 13.39 -20.58
N ASN A 383 -21.91 12.57 -20.00
CA ASN A 383 -23.33 12.52 -20.37
C ASN A 383 -24.20 13.14 -19.25
N GLU A 384 -25.51 13.28 -19.49
CA GLU A 384 -26.45 13.87 -18.54
C GLU A 384 -26.51 13.13 -17.17
N HIS A 385 -26.17 11.83 -17.13
CA HIS A 385 -26.26 11.00 -15.94
C HIS A 385 -24.95 10.98 -15.13
N ASN A 386 -23.79 11.24 -15.76
CA ASN A 386 -22.49 11.17 -15.10
C ASN A 386 -21.77 12.53 -14.94
N ALA A 387 -22.32 13.62 -15.50
CA ALA A 387 -21.67 14.93 -15.47
C ALA A 387 -21.26 15.36 -14.03
N ARG A 388 -22.17 15.20 -13.06
CA ARG A 388 -21.88 15.50 -11.65
C ARG A 388 -20.77 14.62 -11.07
N TYR A 389 -20.77 13.33 -11.39
CA TYR A 389 -19.75 12.38 -10.97
C TYR A 389 -18.37 12.72 -11.57
N MET A 390 -18.31 13.08 -12.85
CA MET A 390 -17.10 13.51 -13.53
C MET A 390 -16.56 14.82 -12.93
N GLN A 391 -17.44 15.76 -12.58
CA GLN A 391 -17.06 16.98 -11.89
C GLN A 391 -16.44 16.69 -10.51
N THR A 392 -17.04 15.81 -9.70
CA THR A 392 -16.49 15.38 -8.41
C THR A 392 -15.10 14.76 -8.58
N LYS A 393 -14.88 13.94 -9.61
CA LYS A 393 -13.55 13.39 -9.91
C LYS A 393 -12.51 14.48 -10.18
N LYS A 394 -12.88 15.49 -10.96
CA LYS A 394 -12.00 16.61 -11.29
C LYS A 394 -11.68 17.47 -10.06
N GLU A 395 -12.70 17.86 -9.31
CA GLU A 395 -12.56 18.84 -8.23
C GLU A 395 -12.05 18.24 -6.90
N ARG A 396 -12.52 17.05 -6.54
CA ARG A 396 -12.25 16.44 -5.21
C ARG A 396 -11.25 15.27 -5.26
N MET A 397 -11.02 14.68 -6.43
CA MET A 397 -10.14 13.51 -6.57
C MET A 397 -8.94 13.77 -7.47
N GLY A 398 -8.70 15.01 -7.86
CA GLY A 398 -7.52 15.42 -8.60
C GLY A 398 -7.39 14.83 -10.01
N HIS A 399 -8.47 14.31 -10.61
CA HIS A 399 -8.43 13.79 -11.98
C HIS A 399 -8.16 14.90 -13.00
N ILE A 400 -7.27 14.62 -13.94
CA ILE A 400 -6.99 15.53 -15.08
C ILE A 400 -8.02 15.24 -16.17
N LEU A 401 -8.98 16.15 -16.31
CA LEU A 401 -10.09 16.03 -17.28
C LEU A 401 -10.30 17.38 -17.99
N HIS A 402 -10.40 17.34 -19.33
CA HIS A 402 -10.45 18.53 -20.21
C HIS A 402 -11.78 18.70 -20.92
N PHE A 403 -12.89 18.17 -20.38
CA PHE A 403 -14.19 18.40 -21.00
C PHE A 403 -14.61 19.86 -20.88
N THR A 404 -15.15 20.42 -21.96
CA THR A 404 -15.79 21.71 -22.02
C THR A 404 -17.13 21.66 -21.29
N LYS A 405 -17.43 22.73 -20.55
CA LYS A 405 -18.69 22.88 -19.80
C LYS A 405 -19.90 22.85 -20.73
#